data_b42df3b8e0789f0cde85b0f2453e750d
#
_entry.id   b42df3b8e0789f0cde85b0f2453e750d
#
_cell.length_a   1.000
_cell.length_b   1.000
_cell.length_c   1.000
_cell.angle_alpha   90.00
_cell.angle_beta   90.00
_cell.angle_gamma   90.00
#
_symmetry.space_group_name_H-M   'P 1'
#
loop_
_entity.id
_entity.type
_entity.pdbx_description
1 polymer ?
#
loop_
_entity_poly.entity_id
_entity_poly.type
_entity_poly.pdbx_seq_one_letter_code
_entity_poly.pdbx_strand_id
1 'polypeptide(L)'
;MNGIEDEILPATFRDAVKITRALGRRHLWIDSVCIIQGRKGDFASEAKRMEQVYSGAYCVLATSRSPGHDAGILQDREERDVMALQAQGQSGPFYLSQNIDDFDVHVLKGALNQRGWVLQEHALARRTVYFTDHQMYFECGQGVRCETMSRMTK
;
A
#
# COMPACT_ATOMS: atom_id res chain seq x y z
N MET A 1 -2.39 16.61 -26.34
CA MET A 1 -1.38 16.39 -25.27
C MET A 1 -0.95 14.94 -25.38
N ASN A 2 0.32 14.68 -25.61
CA ASN A 2 0.85 13.33 -25.53
C ASN A 2 0.87 12.95 -24.03
N GLY A 3 0.33 11.77 -23.70
CA GLY A 3 0.39 11.27 -22.33
C GLY A 3 1.82 10.95 -21.89
N ILE A 4 2.00 10.60 -20.62
CA ILE A 4 3.27 10.06 -20.10
C ILE A 4 3.30 8.58 -20.47
N GLU A 5 4.38 8.15 -21.13
CA GLU A 5 4.59 6.73 -21.45
C GLU A 5 4.91 5.95 -20.16
N ASP A 6 4.29 4.77 -19.97
CA ASP A 6 4.43 3.98 -18.75
C ASP A 6 5.91 3.61 -18.48
N GLU A 7 6.74 3.47 -19.53
CA GLU A 7 8.17 3.11 -19.44
C GLU A 7 9.05 4.19 -18.81
N ILE A 8 8.64 5.45 -18.90
CA ILE A 8 9.38 6.59 -18.33
C ILE A 8 9.16 6.71 -16.82
N LEU A 9 8.07 6.11 -16.32
CA LEU A 9 7.72 6.19 -14.90
C LEU A 9 8.63 5.29 -14.05
N PRO A 10 9.00 5.72 -12.83
CA PRO A 10 9.61 4.85 -11.83
C PRO A 10 8.79 3.59 -11.58
N ALA A 11 9.42 2.50 -11.18
CA ALA A 11 8.76 1.21 -11.01
C ALA A 11 7.54 1.27 -10.06
N THR A 12 7.68 1.98 -8.95
CA THR A 12 6.57 2.19 -7.99
C THR A 12 5.37 2.89 -8.62
N PHE A 13 5.61 3.87 -9.50
CA PHE A 13 4.51 4.60 -10.17
C PHE A 13 3.86 3.76 -11.26
N ARG A 14 4.64 2.98 -12.01
CA ARG A 14 4.09 2.00 -12.97
C ARG A 14 3.18 0.98 -12.29
N ASP A 15 3.62 0.47 -11.15
CA ASP A 15 2.82 -0.48 -10.38
C ASP A 15 1.55 0.15 -9.80
N ALA A 16 1.63 1.39 -9.31
CA ALA A 16 0.46 2.14 -8.88
C ALA A 16 -0.56 2.34 -10.02
N VAL A 17 -0.08 2.60 -11.26
CA VAL A 17 -0.93 2.67 -12.46
C VAL A 17 -1.60 1.32 -12.74
N LYS A 18 -0.85 0.21 -12.69
CA LYS A 18 -1.40 -1.16 -12.87
C LYS A 18 -2.47 -1.46 -11.84
N ILE A 19 -2.19 -1.20 -10.54
CA ILE A 19 -3.15 -1.41 -9.45
C ILE A 19 -4.41 -0.56 -9.67
N THR A 20 -4.25 0.71 -10.01
CA THR A 20 -5.36 1.64 -10.27
C THR A 20 -6.28 1.12 -11.39
N ARG A 21 -5.68 0.65 -12.50
CA ARG A 21 -6.41 0.05 -13.63
C ARG A 21 -7.12 -1.24 -13.22
N ALA A 22 -6.44 -2.12 -12.46
CA ALA A 22 -7.01 -3.36 -11.95
C ALA A 22 -8.21 -3.14 -11.00
N LEU A 23 -8.19 -2.05 -10.22
CA LEU A 23 -9.30 -1.62 -9.38
C LEU A 23 -10.44 -0.96 -10.18
N GLY A 24 -10.35 -0.90 -11.51
CA GLY A 24 -11.34 -0.26 -12.38
C GLY A 24 -11.40 1.27 -12.20
N ARG A 25 -10.30 1.89 -11.75
CA ARG A 25 -10.22 3.35 -11.55
C ARG A 25 -9.44 4.01 -12.68
N ARG A 26 -9.78 5.28 -12.96
CA ARG A 26 -9.24 6.04 -14.10
C ARG A 26 -8.28 7.15 -13.68
N HIS A 27 -8.23 7.47 -12.41
CA HIS A 27 -7.44 8.58 -11.88
C HIS A 27 -6.51 8.08 -10.79
N LEU A 28 -5.26 8.47 -10.87
CA LEU A 28 -4.21 8.24 -9.88
C LEU A 28 -3.60 9.60 -9.53
N TRP A 29 -3.49 9.89 -8.25
CA TRP A 29 -2.81 11.07 -7.76
C TRP A 29 -1.52 10.66 -7.04
N ILE A 30 -0.42 11.25 -7.43
CA ILE A 30 0.92 11.09 -6.84
C ILE A 30 1.47 12.49 -6.65
N ASP A 31 1.82 12.87 -5.44
CA ASP A 31 2.27 14.22 -5.07
C ASP A 31 3.40 14.74 -5.95
N SER A 32 4.44 13.94 -6.14
CA SER A 32 5.62 14.32 -6.94
C SER A 32 5.34 14.47 -8.44
N VAL A 33 4.21 13.96 -8.94
CA VAL A 33 3.77 14.09 -10.35
C VAL A 33 2.68 15.13 -10.49
N CYS A 34 1.79 15.23 -9.52
CA CYS A 34 0.61 16.08 -9.61
C CYS A 34 0.83 17.49 -9.04
N ILE A 35 1.89 17.69 -8.24
CA ILE A 35 2.25 19.00 -7.67
C ILE A 35 3.47 19.55 -8.40
N ILE A 36 3.37 20.76 -8.92
CA ILE A 36 4.48 21.44 -9.57
C ILE A 36 5.52 21.84 -8.52
N GLN A 37 6.70 21.27 -8.63
CA GLN A 37 7.79 21.46 -7.67
C GLN A 37 8.59 22.75 -7.96
N GLY A 38 9.29 23.26 -6.94
CA GLY A 38 10.23 24.37 -7.07
C GLY A 38 9.68 25.72 -6.68
N ARG A 39 10.50 26.79 -6.84
CA ARG A 39 10.19 28.15 -6.36
C ARG A 39 8.94 28.79 -6.99
N LYS A 40 8.57 28.41 -8.19
CA LYS A 40 7.38 28.85 -8.92
C LYS A 40 6.31 27.78 -8.98
N GLY A 41 6.44 26.74 -8.17
CA GLY A 41 5.48 25.65 -8.08
C GLY A 41 4.21 26.03 -7.32
N ASP A 42 3.27 25.13 -7.32
CA ASP A 42 1.95 25.30 -6.69
C ASP A 42 1.80 24.56 -5.36
N PHE A 43 2.91 24.06 -4.80
CA PHE A 43 2.93 23.28 -3.55
C PHE A 43 2.10 23.92 -2.43
N ALA A 44 2.22 25.24 -2.19
CA ALA A 44 1.51 25.91 -1.11
C ALA A 44 -0.02 25.91 -1.29
N SER A 45 -0.52 25.94 -2.54
CA SER A 45 -1.93 25.82 -2.86
C SER A 45 -2.42 24.38 -2.83
N GLU A 46 -1.64 23.45 -3.39
CA GLU A 46 -2.00 22.04 -3.43
C GLU A 46 -1.92 21.37 -2.05
N ALA A 47 -0.97 21.78 -1.19
CA ALA A 47 -0.89 21.31 0.19
C ALA A 47 -2.20 21.56 0.98
N LYS A 48 -2.88 22.68 0.73
CA LYS A 48 -4.18 22.96 1.34
C LYS A 48 -5.31 22.07 0.82
N ARG A 49 -5.13 21.48 -0.37
CA ARG A 49 -6.10 20.56 -1.00
C ARG A 49 -5.85 19.11 -0.70
N MET A 50 -4.69 18.78 -0.12
CA MET A 50 -4.33 17.38 0.21
C MET A 50 -5.38 16.70 1.09
N GLU A 51 -6.00 17.43 2.03
CA GLU A 51 -7.11 16.90 2.82
C GLU A 51 -8.27 16.41 1.92
N GLN A 52 -8.64 17.18 0.91
CA GLN A 52 -9.71 16.81 -0.02
C GLN A 52 -9.30 15.65 -0.92
N VAL A 53 -8.03 15.61 -1.34
CA VAL A 53 -7.48 14.51 -2.16
C VAL A 53 -7.55 13.19 -1.39
N TYR A 54 -6.99 13.13 -0.18
CA TYR A 54 -6.94 11.90 0.62
C TYR A 54 -8.32 11.47 1.12
N SER A 55 -9.13 12.40 1.63
CA SER A 55 -10.48 12.08 2.11
C SER A 55 -11.45 11.70 0.99
N GLY A 56 -11.24 12.23 -0.23
CA GLY A 56 -12.01 11.93 -1.43
C GLY A 56 -11.51 10.71 -2.21
N ALA A 57 -10.32 10.20 -1.92
CA ALA A 57 -9.74 9.07 -2.62
C ALA A 57 -10.58 7.79 -2.46
N TYR A 58 -10.66 6.99 -3.53
CA TYR A 58 -11.24 5.65 -3.46
C TYR A 58 -10.49 4.77 -2.46
N CYS A 59 -9.16 4.76 -2.56
CA CYS A 59 -8.25 4.21 -1.57
C CYS A 59 -6.87 4.86 -1.72
N VAL A 60 -6.08 4.80 -0.67
CA VAL A 60 -4.66 5.16 -0.66
C VAL A 60 -3.83 3.88 -0.83
N LEU A 61 -2.82 3.92 -1.69
CA LEU A 61 -1.84 2.85 -1.87
C LEU A 61 -0.60 3.23 -1.08
N ALA A 62 -0.33 2.53 0.01
CA ALA A 62 0.80 2.76 0.90
C ALA A 62 1.82 1.63 0.74
N THR A 63 3.07 1.96 0.37
CA THR A 63 4.13 0.95 0.25
C THR A 63 5.15 1.10 1.36
N SER A 64 5.25 0.08 2.22
CA SER A 64 6.27 -0.02 3.27
C SER A 64 7.49 -0.85 2.83
N ARG A 65 7.40 -1.52 1.66
CA ARG A 65 8.44 -2.41 1.13
C ARG A 65 9.65 -1.67 0.61
N SER A 66 9.49 -0.45 0.18
CA SER A 66 10.52 0.21 -0.60
C SER A 66 11.00 1.49 0.05
N PRO A 67 12.30 1.65 0.24
CA PRO A 67 12.87 2.92 0.68
C PRO A 67 12.82 4.01 -0.41
N GLY A 68 12.39 3.68 -1.64
CA GLY A 68 12.38 4.61 -2.78
C GLY A 68 11.37 4.24 -3.88
N HIS A 69 11.29 5.10 -4.90
CA HIS A 69 10.35 4.97 -6.01
C HIS A 69 10.79 3.99 -7.12
N ASP A 70 12.00 3.46 -7.04
CA ASP A 70 12.55 2.58 -8.09
C ASP A 70 12.33 1.08 -7.81
N ALA A 71 12.01 0.72 -6.57
CA ALA A 71 11.89 -0.68 -6.18
C ALA A 71 10.57 -1.35 -6.62
N GLY A 72 9.51 -0.57 -6.86
CA GLY A 72 8.19 -1.10 -7.21
C GLY A 72 7.34 -1.52 -6.00
N ILE A 73 6.06 -1.80 -6.28
CA ILE A 73 5.07 -2.24 -5.28
C ILE A 73 4.79 -3.74 -5.44
N LEU A 74 4.70 -4.20 -6.70
CA LEU A 74 4.29 -5.55 -7.09
C LEU A 74 5.51 -6.47 -7.24
N GLN A 75 6.35 -6.55 -6.23
CA GLN A 75 7.47 -7.48 -6.19
C GLN A 75 7.02 -8.84 -5.65
N ASP A 76 7.69 -9.89 -6.12
CA ASP A 76 7.55 -11.21 -5.52
C ASP A 76 7.95 -11.16 -4.05
N ARG A 77 7.28 -11.94 -3.24
CA ARG A 77 7.59 -12.11 -1.82
C ARG A 77 8.36 -13.40 -1.63
N GLU A 78 9.14 -13.46 -0.57
CA GLU A 78 9.77 -14.70 -0.15
C GLU A 78 8.71 -15.78 0.05
N GLU A 79 8.99 -16.99 -0.44
CA GLU A 79 8.14 -18.14 -0.20
C GLU A 79 8.09 -18.41 1.30
N ARG A 80 6.91 -18.74 1.78
CA ARG A 80 6.71 -19.07 3.20
C ARG A 80 7.07 -20.51 3.43
N ASP A 81 7.79 -20.79 4.49
CA ASP A 81 7.96 -22.13 5.00
C ASP A 81 6.60 -22.67 5.48
N VAL A 82 6.11 -23.68 4.80
CA VAL A 82 4.85 -24.35 5.13
C VAL A 82 5.15 -25.82 5.43
N MET A 83 4.82 -26.26 6.64
CA MET A 83 4.91 -27.64 7.05
C MET A 83 3.56 -28.34 6.86
N ALA A 84 3.51 -29.34 6.01
CA ALA A 84 2.33 -30.19 5.87
C ALA A 84 2.38 -31.33 6.91
N LEU A 85 1.35 -31.40 7.75
CA LEU A 85 1.19 -32.46 8.75
C LEU A 85 -0.05 -33.30 8.42
N GLN A 86 0.09 -34.62 8.45
CA GLN A 86 -1.03 -35.52 8.26
C GLN A 86 -1.41 -36.19 9.59
N ALA A 87 -2.63 -35.95 10.04
CA ALA A 87 -3.15 -36.60 11.22
C ALA A 87 -3.82 -37.90 10.84
N GLN A 88 -3.62 -38.97 11.68
CA GLN A 88 -4.29 -40.26 11.51
C GLN A 88 -5.82 -40.08 11.62
N GLY A 89 -6.53 -40.57 10.60
CA GLY A 89 -8.00 -40.55 10.59
C GLY A 89 -8.65 -39.31 9.98
N GLN A 90 -7.89 -38.39 9.43
CA GLN A 90 -8.44 -37.22 8.69
C GLN A 90 -8.11 -37.33 7.19
N SER A 91 -9.05 -36.86 6.36
CA SER A 91 -8.91 -36.83 4.90
C SER A 91 -8.30 -35.51 4.44
N GLY A 92 -6.99 -35.33 4.65
CA GLY A 92 -6.22 -34.20 4.13
C GLY A 92 -5.12 -33.73 5.07
N PRO A 93 -4.08 -33.06 4.57
CA PRO A 93 -3.02 -32.51 5.39
C PRO A 93 -3.44 -31.22 6.10
N PHE A 94 -2.91 -30.98 7.29
CA PHE A 94 -2.89 -29.66 7.93
C PHE A 94 -1.64 -28.91 7.49
N TYR A 95 -1.77 -27.63 7.27
CA TYR A 95 -0.66 -26.76 6.93
C TYR A 95 -0.35 -25.87 8.12
N LEU A 96 0.88 -25.94 8.62
CA LEU A 96 1.42 -25.01 9.59
C LEU A 96 2.35 -24.04 8.87
N SER A 97 2.11 -22.76 9.04
CA SER A 97 3.00 -21.70 8.55
C SER A 97 3.31 -20.73 9.68
N GLN A 98 4.38 -19.96 9.53
CA GLN A 98 4.68 -18.88 10.44
C GLN A 98 3.53 -17.88 10.46
N ASN A 99 3.15 -17.40 11.65
CA ASN A 99 2.22 -16.29 11.77
C ASN A 99 2.92 -15.00 11.34
N ILE A 100 2.38 -14.36 10.31
CA ILE A 100 2.89 -13.10 9.77
C ILE A 100 1.91 -11.93 10.02
N ASP A 101 0.90 -12.14 10.84
CA ASP A 101 -0.15 -11.16 11.11
C ASP A 101 0.32 -10.16 12.18
N ASP A 102 1.19 -9.22 11.79
CA ASP A 102 1.70 -8.16 12.67
C ASP A 102 1.61 -6.80 11.99
N PHE A 103 0.43 -6.18 12.08
CA PHE A 103 0.20 -4.86 11.51
C PHE A 103 1.03 -3.76 12.19
N ASP A 104 1.27 -3.88 13.48
CA ASP A 104 2.03 -2.90 14.23
C ASP A 104 3.49 -2.84 13.75
N VAL A 105 4.13 -3.99 13.62
CA VAL A 105 5.51 -4.07 13.13
C VAL A 105 5.61 -3.74 11.64
N HIS A 106 4.74 -4.35 10.83
CA HIS A 106 4.87 -4.25 9.37
C HIS A 106 4.45 -2.89 8.81
N VAL A 107 3.53 -2.21 9.48
CA VAL A 107 2.97 -0.93 9.03
C VAL A 107 3.30 0.19 10.00
N LEU A 108 2.82 0.14 11.26
CA LEU A 108 2.91 1.29 12.15
C LEU A 108 4.35 1.66 12.53
N LYS A 109 5.22 0.66 12.71
CA LYS A 109 6.66 0.84 12.96
C LYS A 109 7.50 0.86 11.68
N GLY A 110 6.87 0.65 10.52
CA GLY A 110 7.55 0.66 9.23
C GLY A 110 8.14 2.01 8.87
N ALA A 111 9.15 2.00 7.99
CA ALA A 111 9.89 3.20 7.57
C ALA A 111 8.98 4.29 6.96
N LEU A 112 7.87 3.91 6.33
CA LEU A 112 6.91 4.84 5.76
C LEU A 112 6.31 5.76 6.83
N ASN A 113 5.90 5.20 7.97
CA ASN A 113 5.25 5.94 9.05
C ASN A 113 6.19 6.84 9.87
N GLN A 114 7.49 6.76 9.64
CA GLN A 114 8.48 7.68 10.24
C GLN A 114 8.53 9.04 9.51
N ARG A 115 7.83 9.19 8.39
CA ARG A 115 7.75 10.44 7.63
C ARG A 115 6.57 11.27 8.14
N GLY A 116 6.83 12.52 8.55
CA GLY A 116 5.83 13.38 9.21
C GLY A 116 4.53 13.59 8.45
N TRP A 117 4.56 13.60 7.11
CA TRP A 117 3.37 13.77 6.26
C TRP A 117 2.49 12.52 6.19
N VAL A 118 3.06 11.32 6.35
CA VAL A 118 2.32 10.04 6.28
C VAL A 118 1.27 9.92 7.38
N LEU A 119 1.50 10.52 8.55
CA LEU A 119 0.49 10.56 9.61
C LEU A 119 -0.77 11.30 9.15
N GLN A 120 -0.62 12.39 8.42
CA GLN A 120 -1.73 13.16 7.85
C GLN A 120 -2.46 12.35 6.77
N GLU A 121 -1.72 11.74 5.86
CA GLU A 121 -2.24 10.87 4.81
C GLU A 121 -3.07 9.72 5.39
N HIS A 122 -2.53 9.06 6.42
CA HIS A 122 -3.20 7.97 7.12
C HIS A 122 -4.47 8.42 7.85
N ALA A 123 -4.43 9.58 8.52
CA ALA A 123 -5.56 10.10 9.27
C ALA A 123 -6.74 10.55 8.38
N LEU A 124 -6.44 11.00 7.16
CA LEU A 124 -7.44 11.51 6.22
C LEU A 124 -8.00 10.43 5.29
N ALA A 125 -7.26 9.35 5.08
CA ALA A 125 -7.67 8.27 4.18
C ALA A 125 -8.84 7.47 4.75
N ARG A 126 -9.88 7.28 3.95
CA ARG A 126 -11.02 6.42 4.31
C ARG A 126 -10.72 4.93 4.16
N ARG A 127 -9.81 4.60 3.27
CA ARG A 127 -9.35 3.24 2.95
C ARG A 127 -7.90 3.31 2.56
N THR A 128 -7.10 2.41 3.11
CA THR A 128 -5.69 2.28 2.75
C THR A 128 -5.36 0.82 2.49
N VAL A 129 -4.64 0.57 1.41
CA VAL A 129 -4.02 -0.72 1.11
C VAL A 129 -2.53 -0.58 1.36
N TYR A 130 -2.02 -1.34 2.31
CA TYR A 130 -0.60 -1.37 2.65
C TYR A 130 0.07 -2.55 1.96
N PHE A 131 1.12 -2.27 1.22
CA PHE A 131 1.99 -3.28 0.60
C PHE A 131 3.25 -3.42 1.45
N THR A 132 3.41 -4.56 2.12
CA THR A 132 4.56 -4.86 2.97
C THR A 132 5.36 -6.05 2.42
N ASP A 133 6.53 -6.32 2.96
CA ASP A 133 7.34 -7.47 2.56
C ASP A 133 6.68 -8.81 2.87
N HIS A 134 5.80 -8.85 3.87
CA HIS A 134 5.18 -10.08 4.33
C HIS A 134 3.80 -10.34 3.71
N GLN A 135 2.93 -9.31 3.70
CA GLN A 135 1.58 -9.43 3.16
C GLN A 135 0.97 -8.05 2.91
N MET A 136 -0.20 -8.01 2.27
CA MET A 136 -1.00 -6.79 2.19
C MET A 136 -1.92 -6.67 3.39
N TYR A 137 -2.17 -5.43 3.80
CA TYR A 137 -3.21 -5.10 4.75
C TYR A 137 -4.18 -4.10 4.13
N PHE A 138 -5.44 -4.24 4.50
CA PHE A 138 -6.49 -3.30 4.15
C PHE A 138 -7.05 -2.66 5.40
N GLU A 139 -7.03 -1.35 5.46
CA GLU A 139 -7.58 -0.57 6.56
C GLU A 139 -8.75 0.29 6.09
N CYS A 140 -9.80 0.34 6.88
CA CYS A 140 -10.95 1.24 6.69
C CYS A 140 -11.62 1.53 8.04
N GLY A 141 -12.72 2.27 8.04
CA GLY A 141 -13.48 2.59 9.25
C GLY A 141 -13.99 1.38 10.07
N GLN A 142 -13.92 0.17 9.51
CA GLN A 142 -14.26 -1.07 10.22
C GLN A 142 -13.05 -1.77 10.84
N GLY A 143 -11.86 -1.22 10.71
CA GLY A 143 -10.62 -1.78 11.22
C GLY A 143 -9.70 -2.29 10.12
N VAL A 144 -8.72 -3.12 10.51
CA VAL A 144 -7.68 -3.66 9.66
C VAL A 144 -7.97 -5.13 9.34
N ARG A 145 -7.70 -5.54 8.10
CA ARG A 145 -7.73 -6.93 7.63
C ARG A 145 -6.44 -7.25 6.90
N CYS A 146 -5.95 -8.46 7.07
CA CYS A 146 -4.82 -9.00 6.30
C CYS A 146 -5.30 -9.73 5.04
N GLU A 147 -4.39 -10.28 4.24
CA GLU A 147 -4.73 -11.02 3.01
C GLU A 147 -5.63 -12.23 3.24
N THR A 148 -5.53 -12.88 4.38
CA THR A 148 -6.43 -13.98 4.77
C THR A 148 -7.84 -13.50 5.17
N MET A 149 -8.11 -12.19 5.06
CA MET A 149 -9.32 -11.53 5.48
C MET A 149 -9.59 -11.60 6.99
N SER A 150 -8.64 -12.09 7.77
CA SER A 150 -8.69 -12.05 9.23
C SER A 150 -8.69 -10.61 9.73
N ARG A 151 -9.51 -10.34 10.75
CA ARG A 151 -9.57 -9.01 11.37
C ARG A 151 -8.42 -8.88 12.37
N MET A 152 -7.65 -7.81 12.22
CA MET A 152 -6.55 -7.49 13.10
C MET A 152 -7.01 -6.59 14.24
N THR A 153 -6.47 -6.79 15.42
CA THR A 153 -6.54 -5.80 16.51
C THR A 153 -5.44 -4.77 16.31
N LYS A 154 -5.78 -3.50 16.44
CA LYS A 154 -4.78 -2.42 16.51
C LYS A 154 -4.19 -2.36 17.89
#